data_4f8ef06f4e49c11448eaf87c969f8ab3
#
_entry.id   4f8ef06f4e49c11448eaf87c969f8ab3
#
_cell.length_a   1.000
_cell.length_b   1.000
_cell.length_c   1.000
_cell.angle_alpha   90.00
_cell.angle_beta   90.00
_cell.angle_gamma   90.00
#
_symmetry.space_group_name_H-M   'P 1'
#
loop_
_entity.id
_entity.type
_entity.pdbx_description
1 polymer ?
#
loop_
_entity_poly.entity_id
_entity_poly.type
_entity_poly.pdbx_seq_one_letter_code
_entity_poly.pdbx_strand_id
1 'polypeptide(L)'
;ISSNLKEQATLDVSEFGVPQKRKRVIIAAFRRDLHENPRAAVNNFYSNLLLEKTSEITTVKEAIGGLPKLYPIKAAEGRNSHAEDEVNLVADHQPRFHSHRDIEIFKMLAEDIASGRNKYTSSDALKSLYTEKTGKKSAVHKYYVLRESMPSNTIPAHLYKDGLRHIHPDPKQARSITVR
;
A
#
# COMPACT_ATOMS: atom_id res chain seq x y z
N ILE A 1 7.81 -17.36 -27.07
CA ILE A 1 6.94 -16.24 -26.62
C ILE A 1 7.46 -15.00 -27.34
N SER A 2 6.64 -14.39 -28.22
CA SER A 2 7.04 -13.15 -28.90
C SER A 2 7.26 -12.04 -27.86
N SER A 3 8.17 -11.08 -28.11
CA SER A 3 8.44 -9.92 -27.24
C SER A 3 7.16 -9.17 -26.85
N ASN A 4 6.22 -9.04 -27.76
CA ASN A 4 4.93 -8.38 -27.53
C ASN A 4 4.04 -9.08 -26.48
N LEU A 5 4.09 -10.41 -26.40
CA LEU A 5 3.30 -11.17 -25.40
C LEU A 5 3.81 -10.95 -23.98
N LYS A 6 5.12 -10.76 -23.79
CA LYS A 6 5.70 -10.47 -22.47
C LYS A 6 5.25 -9.11 -21.95
N GLU A 7 5.19 -8.11 -22.81
CA GLU A 7 4.73 -6.77 -22.45
C GLU A 7 3.24 -6.77 -22.13
N GLN A 8 2.42 -7.41 -22.98
CA GLN A 8 0.96 -7.54 -22.76
C GLN A 8 0.61 -8.36 -21.50
N ALA A 9 1.44 -9.35 -21.16
CA ALA A 9 1.23 -10.19 -19.98
C ALA A 9 1.65 -9.54 -18.67
N THR A 10 2.43 -8.44 -18.69
CA THR A 10 2.89 -7.74 -17.49
C THR A 10 1.99 -6.53 -17.22
N LEU A 11 1.13 -6.65 -16.22
CA LEU A 11 0.12 -5.65 -15.90
C LEU A 11 0.42 -4.98 -14.56
N ASP A 12 0.15 -3.67 -14.47
CA ASP A 12 0.06 -2.96 -13.19
C ASP A 12 -1.41 -2.93 -12.77
N VAL A 13 -1.74 -3.56 -11.65
CA VAL A 13 -3.14 -3.67 -11.21
C VAL A 13 -3.79 -2.32 -10.90
N SER A 14 -2.99 -1.26 -10.69
CA SER A 14 -3.52 0.09 -10.51
C SER A 14 -4.21 0.64 -11.76
N GLU A 15 -3.89 0.10 -12.94
CA GLU A 15 -4.56 0.43 -14.20
C GLU A 15 -5.92 -0.26 -14.36
N PHE A 16 -6.31 -1.10 -13.41
CA PHE A 16 -7.56 -1.87 -13.39
C PHE A 16 -8.42 -1.55 -12.15
N GLY A 17 -8.31 -0.31 -11.63
CA GLY A 17 -9.12 0.17 -10.52
C GLY A 17 -8.66 -0.31 -9.13
N VAL A 18 -7.55 -1.04 -9.01
CA VAL A 18 -7.00 -1.43 -7.70
C VAL A 18 -6.16 -0.29 -7.13
N PRO A 19 -6.39 0.18 -5.88
CA PRO A 19 -5.67 1.30 -5.30
C PRO A 19 -4.24 0.93 -4.86
N GLN A 20 -3.54 0.16 -5.69
CA GLN A 20 -2.19 -0.34 -5.41
C GLN A 20 -1.37 -0.47 -6.69
N LYS A 21 -0.19 0.11 -6.71
CA LYS A 21 0.83 -0.13 -7.74
C LYS A 21 1.45 -1.51 -7.53
N ARG A 22 1.06 -2.46 -8.35
CA ARG A 22 1.52 -3.85 -8.25
C ARG A 22 1.61 -4.50 -9.62
N LYS A 23 2.82 -4.64 -10.12
CA LYS A 23 3.06 -5.33 -11.39
C LYS A 23 3.02 -6.84 -11.22
N ARG A 24 2.28 -7.51 -12.07
CA ARG A 24 2.16 -8.97 -12.12
C ARG A 24 2.18 -9.47 -13.55
N VAL A 25 2.76 -10.64 -13.73
CA VAL A 25 2.67 -11.38 -14.99
C VAL A 25 1.45 -12.28 -14.91
N ILE A 26 0.54 -12.12 -15.87
CA ILE A 26 -0.61 -13.00 -16.05
C ILE A 26 -0.26 -13.99 -17.15
N ILE A 27 -0.32 -15.28 -16.84
CA ILE A 27 -0.04 -16.34 -17.80
C ILE A 27 -1.35 -17.05 -18.12
N ALA A 28 -1.80 -16.95 -19.39
CA ALA A 28 -2.93 -17.71 -19.90
C ALA A 28 -2.45 -18.89 -20.74
N ALA A 29 -3.07 -20.06 -20.54
CA ALA A 29 -2.81 -21.26 -21.32
C ALA A 29 -4.13 -21.89 -21.77
N PHE A 30 -4.20 -22.27 -23.04
CA PHE A 30 -5.37 -22.92 -23.62
C PHE A 30 -4.99 -24.33 -24.11
N ARG A 31 -5.82 -25.30 -23.82
CA ARG A 31 -5.67 -26.69 -24.30
C ARG A 31 -5.84 -26.74 -25.80
N ARG A 32 -4.88 -27.36 -26.47
CA ARG A 32 -4.88 -27.46 -27.95
C ARG A 32 -6.00 -28.32 -28.51
N ASP A 33 -6.42 -29.32 -27.77
CA ASP A 33 -7.48 -30.24 -28.15
C ASP A 33 -8.92 -29.69 -27.98
N LEU A 34 -9.06 -28.57 -27.23
CA LEU A 34 -10.34 -27.91 -26.99
C LEU A 34 -10.56 -26.63 -27.82
N HIS A 35 -9.55 -26.19 -28.55
CA HIS A 35 -9.60 -24.96 -29.33
C HIS A 35 -9.08 -25.19 -30.74
N GLU A 36 -9.86 -24.81 -31.74
CA GLU A 36 -9.44 -24.86 -33.16
C GLU A 36 -8.21 -24.02 -33.42
N ASN A 37 -8.12 -22.84 -32.77
CA ASN A 37 -6.99 -21.95 -32.87
C ASN A 37 -6.54 -21.45 -31.47
N PRO A 38 -5.74 -22.23 -30.72
CA PRO A 38 -5.30 -21.87 -29.38
C PRO A 38 -4.47 -20.59 -29.36
N ARG A 39 -3.72 -20.27 -30.43
CA ARG A 39 -2.93 -19.04 -30.53
C ARG A 39 -3.82 -17.80 -30.62
N ALA A 40 -4.88 -17.88 -31.42
CA ALA A 40 -5.87 -16.80 -31.48
C ALA A 40 -6.58 -16.62 -30.15
N ALA A 41 -6.93 -17.70 -29.43
CA ALA A 41 -7.53 -17.65 -28.11
C ALA A 41 -6.64 -16.91 -27.08
N VAL A 42 -5.32 -17.21 -27.08
CA VAL A 42 -4.36 -16.48 -26.21
C VAL A 42 -4.29 -14.99 -26.56
N ASN A 43 -4.22 -14.66 -27.85
CA ASN A 43 -4.15 -13.25 -28.27
C ASN A 43 -5.43 -12.50 -27.89
N ASN A 44 -6.60 -13.09 -28.13
CA ASN A 44 -7.89 -12.49 -27.76
C ASN A 44 -8.00 -12.28 -26.24
N PHE A 45 -7.53 -13.25 -25.44
CA PHE A 45 -7.51 -13.11 -23.98
C PHE A 45 -6.75 -11.84 -23.56
N TYR A 46 -5.52 -11.66 -24.03
CA TYR A 46 -4.74 -10.47 -23.63
C TYR A 46 -5.30 -9.18 -24.23
N SER A 47 -5.83 -9.20 -25.45
CA SER A 47 -6.48 -8.02 -26.05
C SER A 47 -7.69 -7.60 -25.23
N ASN A 48 -8.56 -8.54 -24.86
CA ASN A 48 -9.72 -8.25 -24.02
C ASN A 48 -9.32 -7.78 -22.63
N LEU A 49 -8.29 -8.39 -22.01
CA LEU A 49 -7.80 -7.97 -20.71
C LEU A 49 -7.30 -6.51 -20.72
N LEU A 50 -6.67 -6.07 -21.80
CA LEU A 50 -6.22 -4.69 -21.93
C LEU A 50 -7.36 -3.68 -22.10
N LEU A 51 -8.52 -4.12 -22.61
CA LEU A 51 -9.72 -3.27 -22.72
C LEU A 51 -10.37 -2.98 -21.36
N GLU A 52 -10.10 -3.82 -20.36
CA GLU A 52 -10.60 -3.64 -18.98
C GLU A 52 -9.84 -2.58 -18.18
N LYS A 53 -8.83 -1.93 -18.78
CA LYS A 53 -8.13 -0.82 -18.11
C LYS A 53 -9.08 0.33 -17.83
N THR A 54 -9.01 0.85 -16.61
CA THR A 54 -9.77 2.04 -16.21
C THR A 54 -9.09 3.32 -16.68
N SER A 55 -9.88 4.34 -17.01
CA SER A 55 -9.38 5.67 -17.35
C SER A 55 -8.85 6.43 -16.14
N GLU A 56 -9.32 6.08 -14.95
CA GLU A 56 -8.98 6.73 -13.69
C GLU A 56 -8.29 5.77 -12.74
N ILE A 57 -7.30 6.28 -12.04
CA ILE A 57 -6.52 5.52 -11.05
C ILE A 57 -7.16 5.73 -9.67
N THR A 58 -7.58 4.64 -9.04
CA THR A 58 -8.09 4.68 -7.66
C THR A 58 -6.97 5.03 -6.68
N THR A 59 -7.20 6.06 -5.87
CA THR A 59 -6.22 6.60 -4.91
C THR A 59 -6.36 5.97 -3.52
N VAL A 60 -5.33 6.16 -2.69
CA VAL A 60 -5.39 5.80 -1.25
C VAL A 60 -6.55 6.51 -0.55
N LYS A 61 -6.77 7.80 -0.87
CA LYS A 61 -7.88 8.58 -0.26
C LYS A 61 -9.25 7.99 -0.58
N GLU A 62 -9.48 7.58 -1.81
CA GLU A 62 -10.74 6.94 -2.22
C GLU A 62 -10.92 5.57 -1.58
N ALA A 63 -9.83 4.82 -1.43
CA ALA A 63 -9.88 3.46 -0.87
C ALA A 63 -10.14 3.42 0.63
N ILE A 64 -9.50 4.30 1.42
CA ILE A 64 -9.51 4.23 2.88
C ILE A 64 -10.03 5.49 3.58
N GLY A 65 -10.31 6.57 2.83
CA GLY A 65 -10.73 7.85 3.41
C GLY A 65 -12.11 7.83 4.07
N GLY A 66 -12.97 6.88 3.69
CA GLY A 66 -14.29 6.65 4.31
C GLY A 66 -14.29 5.75 5.54
N LEU A 67 -13.13 5.18 5.92
CA LEU A 67 -13.04 4.34 7.12
C LEU A 67 -13.06 5.19 8.39
N PRO A 68 -13.57 4.65 9.52
CA PRO A 68 -13.50 5.31 10.83
C PRO A 68 -12.07 5.70 11.19
N LYS A 69 -11.91 6.83 11.84
CA LYS A 69 -10.58 7.31 12.25
C LYS A 69 -10.14 6.62 13.52
N LEU A 70 -8.86 6.27 13.57
CA LEU A 70 -8.23 5.56 14.69
C LEU A 70 -7.12 6.45 15.26
N TYR A 71 -7.30 6.94 16.49
CA TYR A 71 -6.37 7.85 17.13
C TYR A 71 -5.51 7.17 18.20
N PRO A 72 -4.26 7.61 18.40
CA PRO A 72 -3.43 7.13 19.48
C PRO A 72 -4.07 7.37 20.84
N ILE A 73 -4.06 6.36 21.71
CA ILE A 73 -4.49 6.47 23.11
C ILE A 73 -3.30 6.83 24.00
N LYS A 74 -3.54 7.62 25.07
CA LYS A 74 -2.49 8.09 25.98
C LYS A 74 -1.80 6.97 26.77
N ALA A 75 -2.56 5.97 27.18
CA ALA A 75 -2.06 4.78 27.85
C ALA A 75 -2.44 3.55 27.02
N ALA A 76 -1.43 2.79 26.58
CA ALA A 76 -1.70 1.54 25.89
C ALA A 76 -2.40 0.56 26.85
N GLU A 77 -3.63 0.17 26.54
CA GLU A 77 -4.36 -0.85 27.27
C GLU A 77 -4.11 -2.21 26.61
N GLY A 78 -3.30 -3.04 27.23
CA GLY A 78 -2.96 -4.34 26.71
C GLY A 78 -2.20 -4.27 25.39
N ARG A 79 -2.82 -4.77 24.30
CA ARG A 79 -2.27 -4.77 22.94
C ARG A 79 -2.79 -3.63 22.04
N ASN A 80 -3.60 -2.73 22.58
CA ASN A 80 -4.19 -1.63 21.82
C ASN A 80 -3.36 -0.36 22.00
N SER A 81 -3.03 0.28 20.91
CA SER A 81 -2.32 1.57 20.87
C SER A 81 -3.18 2.69 20.27
N HIS A 82 -4.34 2.35 19.72
CA HIS A 82 -5.27 3.28 19.08
C HIS A 82 -6.70 2.89 19.42
N ALA A 83 -7.58 3.88 19.42
CA ALA A 83 -9.03 3.71 19.57
C ALA A 83 -9.76 4.48 18.45
N GLU A 84 -10.96 4.04 18.15
CA GLU A 84 -11.87 4.75 17.25
C GLU A 84 -12.43 5.99 17.94
N ASP A 85 -12.67 7.04 17.14
CA ASP A 85 -13.31 8.28 17.62
C ASP A 85 -14.81 8.07 17.84
N GLU A 86 -15.41 7.21 17.03
CA GLU A 86 -16.82 6.83 17.12
C GLU A 86 -16.94 5.30 17.10
N VAL A 87 -17.90 4.75 17.84
CA VAL A 87 -18.19 3.31 17.85
C VAL A 87 -18.75 2.89 16.51
N ASN A 88 -17.88 2.52 15.60
CA ASN A 88 -18.23 2.07 14.27
C ASN A 88 -17.65 0.68 14.03
N LEU A 89 -18.52 -0.32 13.95
CA LEU A 89 -18.15 -1.73 13.87
C LEU A 89 -17.76 -2.10 12.41
N VAL A 90 -16.67 -1.56 11.93
CA VAL A 90 -16.09 -2.00 10.64
C VAL A 90 -15.23 -3.21 10.92
N ALA A 91 -15.60 -4.36 10.34
CA ALA A 91 -14.85 -5.59 10.50
C ALA A 91 -13.39 -5.43 10.03
N ASP A 92 -12.45 -6.02 10.77
CA ASP A 92 -11.01 -6.01 10.49
C ASP A 92 -10.34 -4.63 10.44
N HIS A 93 -11.03 -3.59 10.94
CA HIS A 93 -10.49 -2.23 11.04
C HIS A 93 -9.75 -2.00 12.36
N GLN A 94 -8.96 -2.97 12.79
CA GLN A 94 -8.13 -2.85 13.99
C GLN A 94 -6.68 -2.53 13.61
N PRO A 95 -6.06 -1.50 14.23
CA PRO A 95 -4.66 -1.19 13.98
C PRO A 95 -3.80 -2.22 14.73
N ARG A 96 -2.65 -2.56 14.14
CA ARG A 96 -1.65 -3.28 14.91
C ARG A 96 -1.13 -2.37 16.04
N PHE A 97 -0.62 -2.96 17.08
CA PHE A 97 0.05 -2.23 18.15
C PHE A 97 1.27 -1.46 17.61
N HIS A 98 1.36 -0.19 17.95
CA HIS A 98 2.53 0.66 17.71
C HIS A 98 3.07 1.18 19.04
N SER A 99 4.41 1.14 19.20
CA SER A 99 5.05 1.74 20.35
C SER A 99 4.89 3.28 20.31
N HIS A 100 5.00 3.94 21.45
CA HIS A 100 4.95 5.41 21.54
C HIS A 100 5.97 6.05 20.57
N ARG A 101 7.17 5.52 20.53
CA ARG A 101 8.21 5.96 19.58
C ARG A 101 7.77 5.85 18.12
N ASP A 102 7.12 4.73 17.74
CA ASP A 102 6.69 4.53 16.35
C ASP A 102 5.54 5.49 16.00
N ILE A 103 4.63 5.75 16.96
CA ILE A 103 3.54 6.73 16.80
C ILE A 103 4.11 8.14 16.55
N GLU A 104 5.11 8.57 17.35
CA GLU A 104 5.78 9.86 17.16
C GLU A 104 6.46 9.96 15.79
N ILE A 105 7.16 8.91 15.37
CA ILE A 105 7.81 8.87 14.05
C ILE A 105 6.77 8.94 12.93
N PHE A 106 5.68 8.18 13.02
CA PHE A 106 4.63 8.18 12.00
C PHE A 106 3.96 9.54 11.88
N LYS A 107 3.63 10.16 13.01
CA LYS A 107 3.09 11.51 13.05
C LYS A 107 4.01 12.50 12.36
N MET A 108 5.26 12.54 12.75
CA MET A 108 6.27 13.44 12.19
C MET A 108 6.45 13.25 10.68
N LEU A 109 6.53 12.00 10.20
CA LEU A 109 6.67 11.69 8.79
C LEU A 109 5.42 12.07 7.98
N ALA A 110 4.24 11.82 8.52
CA ALA A 110 2.98 12.18 7.87
C ALA A 110 2.80 13.70 7.83
N GLU A 111 3.16 14.44 8.89
CA GLU A 111 3.19 15.91 8.92
C GLU A 111 4.18 16.50 7.91
N ASP A 112 5.35 15.89 7.74
CA ASP A 112 6.34 16.31 6.75
C ASP A 112 5.80 16.23 5.33
N ILE A 113 5.06 15.17 5.01
CA ILE A 113 4.42 15.00 3.72
C ILE A 113 3.20 15.93 3.56
N ALA A 114 2.31 15.98 4.55
CA ALA A 114 1.10 16.79 4.50
C ALA A 114 1.41 18.29 4.38
N SER A 115 2.50 18.75 5.00
CA SER A 115 2.95 20.16 4.93
C SER A 115 3.72 20.48 3.64
N GLY A 116 4.05 19.49 2.81
CA GLY A 116 4.85 19.67 1.60
C GLY A 116 6.35 19.93 1.85
N ARG A 117 6.84 19.87 3.08
CA ARG A 117 8.27 20.07 3.39
C ARG A 117 9.16 18.99 2.78
N ASN A 118 8.68 17.74 2.75
CA ASN A 118 9.35 16.61 2.10
C ASN A 118 10.80 16.36 2.54
N LYS A 119 11.12 16.67 3.80
CA LYS A 119 12.46 16.51 4.38
C LYS A 119 12.89 15.03 4.42
N TYR A 120 11.95 14.14 4.73
CA TYR A 120 12.21 12.71 4.93
C TYR A 120 11.71 11.85 3.76
N THR A 121 11.99 12.25 2.52
CA THR A 121 11.58 11.52 1.32
C THR A 121 12.69 10.71 0.66
N SER A 122 13.97 11.06 0.92
CA SER A 122 15.10 10.30 0.40
C SER A 122 15.40 9.07 1.27
N SER A 123 15.97 8.04 0.64
CA SER A 123 16.40 6.82 1.34
C SER A 123 17.37 7.11 2.49
N ASP A 124 18.31 8.05 2.28
CA ASP A 124 19.33 8.36 3.27
C ASP A 124 18.79 9.19 4.44
N ALA A 125 17.88 10.13 4.18
CA ALA A 125 17.18 10.86 5.25
C ALA A 125 16.36 9.90 6.14
N LEU A 126 15.67 8.92 5.54
CA LEU A 126 14.90 7.91 6.28
C LEU A 126 15.78 6.92 7.06
N LYS A 127 16.96 6.54 6.53
CA LYS A 127 17.93 5.72 7.25
C LYS A 127 18.54 6.49 8.44
N SER A 128 18.88 7.75 8.23
CA SER A 128 19.40 8.63 9.28
C SER A 128 18.39 8.81 10.40
N LEU A 129 17.13 9.09 10.06
CA LEU A 129 16.04 9.18 11.02
C LEU A 129 15.87 7.86 11.81
N TYR A 130 15.88 6.72 11.11
CA TYR A 130 15.79 5.42 11.77
C TYR A 130 16.93 5.21 12.77
N THR A 131 18.15 5.54 12.38
CA THR A 131 19.33 5.41 13.25
C THR A 131 19.22 6.35 14.46
N GLU A 132 18.83 7.61 14.25
CA GLU A 132 18.62 8.60 15.31
C GLU A 132 17.57 8.13 16.34
N LYS A 133 16.41 7.66 15.86
CA LYS A 133 15.29 7.28 16.74
C LYS A 133 15.41 5.90 17.38
N THR A 134 16.20 5.00 16.81
CA THR A 134 16.29 3.60 17.29
C THR A 134 17.67 3.20 17.81
N GLY A 135 18.71 3.99 17.53
CA GLY A 135 20.11 3.62 17.78
C GLY A 135 20.63 2.50 16.87
N LYS A 136 19.85 2.04 15.89
CA LYS A 136 20.19 0.89 15.03
C LYS A 136 20.40 1.35 13.59
N LYS A 137 21.45 0.84 12.95
CA LYS A 137 21.67 1.04 11.50
C LYS A 137 20.81 0.09 10.67
N SER A 138 20.36 0.55 9.50
CA SER A 138 19.66 -0.28 8.52
C SER A 138 20.20 -0.02 7.11
N ALA A 139 20.46 -1.08 6.36
CA ALA A 139 20.89 -1.00 4.97
C ALA A 139 19.78 -0.44 4.05
N VAL A 140 18.52 -0.62 4.43
CA VAL A 140 17.35 -0.13 3.69
C VAL A 140 16.51 0.81 4.55
N HIS A 141 15.84 1.78 3.92
CA HIS A 141 14.89 2.61 4.66
C HIS A 141 13.69 1.78 5.13
N LYS A 142 13.20 2.08 6.32
CA LYS A 142 12.11 1.32 6.97
C LYS A 142 10.75 1.97 6.79
N TYR A 143 10.68 3.28 6.56
CA TYR A 143 9.45 4.05 6.60
C TYR A 143 8.97 4.47 5.23
N TYR A 144 7.66 4.46 5.03
CA TYR A 144 7.02 5.08 3.87
C TYR A 144 5.60 5.52 4.25
N VAL A 145 5.32 6.81 4.08
CA VAL A 145 3.98 7.38 4.24
C VAL A 145 3.25 7.27 2.91
N LEU A 146 2.07 6.67 2.92
CA LEU A 146 1.20 6.60 1.74
C LEU A 146 0.83 8.02 1.28
N ARG A 147 0.61 8.18 -0.01
CA ARG A 147 0.16 9.46 -0.59
C ARG A 147 -1.33 9.40 -0.86
N GLU A 148 -2.10 10.35 -0.33
CA GLU A 148 -3.55 10.38 -0.51
C GLU A 148 -3.99 10.38 -1.96
N SER A 149 -3.29 11.14 -2.81
CA SER A 149 -3.60 11.34 -4.23
C SER A 149 -3.04 10.25 -5.16
N MET A 150 -2.49 9.18 -4.64
CA MET A 150 -1.86 8.13 -5.44
C MET A 150 -2.33 6.74 -4.97
N PRO A 151 -2.22 5.71 -5.82
CA PRO A 151 -2.31 4.32 -5.37
C PRO A 151 -1.20 4.00 -4.37
N SER A 152 -1.46 3.10 -3.46
CA SER A 152 -0.47 2.60 -2.51
C SER A 152 0.70 1.92 -3.24
N ASN A 153 1.86 1.86 -2.61
CA ASN A 153 2.91 0.92 -3.00
C ASN A 153 2.45 -0.52 -2.76
N THR A 154 3.14 -1.49 -3.36
CA THR A 154 2.81 -2.92 -3.20
C THR A 154 2.74 -3.32 -1.73
N ILE A 155 1.57 -3.79 -1.30
CA ILE A 155 1.35 -4.33 0.05
C ILE A 155 1.83 -5.79 0.05
N PRO A 156 2.84 -6.14 0.88
CA PRO A 156 3.35 -7.50 0.98
C PRO A 156 2.43 -8.38 1.82
N ALA A 157 2.53 -9.71 1.65
CA ALA A 157 1.79 -10.68 2.45
C ALA A 157 2.09 -10.59 3.96
N HIS A 158 3.25 -10.04 4.31
CA HIS A 158 3.69 -9.85 5.69
C HIS A 158 3.51 -8.41 6.18
N LEU A 159 2.37 -7.78 5.87
CA LEU A 159 2.08 -6.39 6.27
C LEU A 159 2.33 -6.16 7.76
N TYR A 160 2.03 -7.14 8.61
CA TYR A 160 2.23 -7.05 10.04
C TYR A 160 3.72 -6.85 10.43
N LYS A 161 4.68 -7.34 9.64
CA LYS A 161 6.12 -7.13 9.82
C LYS A 161 6.60 -5.85 9.12
N ASP A 162 6.03 -5.54 7.96
CA ASP A 162 6.44 -4.46 7.06
C ASP A 162 5.56 -3.21 7.15
N GLY A 163 4.70 -3.11 8.18
CA GLY A 163 3.74 -2.01 8.36
C GLY A 163 4.37 -0.61 8.39
N LEU A 164 5.66 -0.51 8.73
CA LEU A 164 6.40 0.76 8.69
C LEU A 164 6.48 1.37 7.27
N ARG A 165 6.26 0.59 6.24
CA ARG A 165 6.25 1.02 4.83
C ARG A 165 4.86 1.36 4.30
N HIS A 166 3.84 1.34 5.16
CA HIS A 166 2.45 1.63 4.83
C HIS A 166 1.84 2.51 5.93
N ILE A 167 2.51 3.64 6.21
CA ILE A 167 2.05 4.61 7.21
C ILE A 167 0.86 5.37 6.64
N HIS A 168 -0.20 5.50 7.44
CA HIS A 168 -1.40 6.24 7.10
C HIS A 168 -1.07 7.71 6.79
N PRO A 169 -1.64 8.33 5.73
CA PRO A 169 -1.30 9.69 5.34
C PRO A 169 -1.79 10.76 6.33
N ASP A 170 -2.87 10.50 7.08
CA ASP A 170 -3.35 11.43 8.11
C ASP A 170 -2.45 11.39 9.35
N PRO A 171 -1.72 12.50 9.65
CA PRO A 171 -0.79 12.56 10.78
C PRO A 171 -1.46 12.43 12.15
N LYS A 172 -2.76 12.72 12.26
CA LYS A 172 -3.50 12.57 13.52
C LYS A 172 -3.69 11.10 13.89
N GLN A 173 -3.80 10.22 12.91
CA GLN A 173 -3.96 8.79 13.14
C GLN A 173 -2.62 8.10 13.47
N ALA A 174 -1.48 8.60 13.00
CA ALA A 174 -0.12 8.16 13.34
C ALA A 174 0.05 6.63 13.46
N ARG A 175 -0.40 5.87 12.48
CA ARG A 175 -0.43 4.41 12.45
C ARG A 175 -0.05 3.85 11.09
N SER A 176 0.17 2.55 11.00
CA SER A 176 0.12 1.84 9.72
C SER A 176 -1.34 1.59 9.31
N ILE A 177 -1.57 1.23 8.03
CA ILE A 177 -2.89 0.79 7.59
C ILE A 177 -3.32 -0.49 8.31
N THR A 178 -4.63 -0.73 8.36
CA THR A 178 -5.27 -1.94 8.90
C THR A 178 -5.42 -3.00 7.81
N VAL A 179 -5.97 -4.15 8.14
CA VAL A 179 -6.29 -5.20 7.17
C VAL A 179 -7.44 -4.80 6.25
N ARG A 180 -8.35 -3.98 6.77
CA ARG A 180 -9.51 -3.45 6.03
C ARG A 180 -9.12 -2.48 4.94
#